data_fda2b875ce5ce0a1f750ef78bf043931
#
_entry.id   fda2b875ce5ce0a1f750ef78bf043931
#
_cell.length_a   1.000
_cell.length_b   1.000
_cell.length_c   1.000
_cell.angle_alpha   90.00
_cell.angle_beta   90.00
_cell.angle_gamma   90.00
#
_symmetry.space_group_name_H-M   'P 1'
#
loop_
_entity.id
_entity.type
_entity.pdbx_description
1 polymer ?
#
loop_
_entity_poly.entity_id
_entity_poly.type
_entity_poly.pdbx_seq_one_letter_code
_entity_poly.pdbx_strand_id
1 'polypeptide(L)'
;VLCVMKSLNLDLSNADKVFRTYSLKEGRNEEFNLNKPCIINLIKNPTGANEVMKEINSHEEDKMICIFLNDNDQDGHDISWIWDAHFERLNQKNIREIVCSGLRAYDMALRLKYEGLEDKIKVIEDCVKAVHYLNEANMNSYIMCTYTALHATRAILRKEEK
;
A
#
# COMPACT_ATOMS: atom_id res chain seq x y z
N VAL A 1 2.35 -15.73 -17.62
CA VAL A 1 2.07 -15.41 -19.04
C VAL A 1 3.08 -16.11 -19.93
N LEU A 2 4.41 -15.84 -19.85
CA LEU A 2 5.43 -16.44 -20.74
C LEU A 2 5.39 -17.97 -20.79
N CYS A 3 5.25 -18.64 -19.62
CA CYS A 3 5.16 -20.09 -19.56
C CYS A 3 3.95 -20.64 -20.34
N VAL A 4 2.80 -19.97 -20.23
CA VAL A 4 1.58 -20.33 -20.97
C VAL A 4 1.77 -20.11 -22.47
N MET A 5 2.31 -18.97 -22.87
CA MET A 5 2.61 -18.69 -24.28
C MET A 5 3.57 -19.75 -24.86
N LYS A 6 4.61 -20.11 -24.11
CA LYS A 6 5.57 -21.15 -24.53
C LYS A 6 4.90 -22.53 -24.65
N SER A 7 4.04 -22.92 -23.71
CA SER A 7 3.32 -24.19 -23.76
C SER A 7 2.32 -24.27 -24.92
N LEU A 8 1.80 -23.13 -25.37
CA LEU A 8 0.90 -23.00 -26.51
C LEU A 8 1.64 -22.74 -27.83
N ASN A 9 2.97 -22.79 -27.85
CA ASN A 9 3.83 -22.49 -29.01
C ASN A 9 3.52 -21.13 -29.66
N LEU A 10 3.16 -20.11 -28.84
CA LEU A 10 2.92 -18.75 -29.31
C LEU A 10 4.24 -17.99 -29.52
N ASP A 11 4.24 -17.05 -30.45
CA ASP A 11 5.40 -16.23 -30.74
C ASP A 11 5.76 -15.31 -29.56
N LEU A 12 7.01 -15.38 -29.11
CA LEU A 12 7.58 -14.59 -28.01
C LEU A 12 8.52 -13.46 -28.49
N SER A 13 8.68 -13.28 -29.82
CA SER A 13 9.66 -12.35 -30.40
C SER A 13 9.49 -10.90 -29.89
N ASN A 14 8.27 -10.49 -29.56
CA ASN A 14 7.96 -9.16 -29.06
C ASN A 14 7.87 -9.06 -27.53
N ALA A 15 8.09 -10.16 -26.80
CA ALA A 15 7.91 -10.18 -25.35
C ALA A 15 8.81 -9.16 -24.63
N ASP A 16 10.08 -9.05 -25.01
CA ASP A 16 11.02 -8.10 -24.42
C ASP A 16 10.54 -6.64 -24.62
N LYS A 17 10.08 -6.29 -25.82
CA LYS A 17 9.54 -4.96 -26.13
C LYS A 17 8.31 -4.65 -25.26
N VAL A 18 7.39 -5.61 -25.15
CA VAL A 18 6.18 -5.43 -24.32
C VAL A 18 6.55 -5.23 -22.85
N PHE A 19 7.47 -6.03 -22.30
CA PHE A 19 7.88 -5.88 -20.90
C PHE A 19 8.62 -4.56 -20.63
N ARG A 20 9.43 -4.07 -21.56
CA ARG A 20 10.11 -2.77 -21.42
C ARG A 20 9.16 -1.58 -21.51
N THR A 21 8.05 -1.71 -22.23
CA THR A 21 7.05 -0.64 -22.40
C THR A 21 5.84 -0.76 -21.46
N TYR A 22 5.78 -1.86 -20.69
CA TYR A 22 4.69 -2.07 -19.76
C TYR A 22 4.82 -1.17 -18.55
N SER A 23 3.88 -0.26 -18.39
CA SER A 23 3.71 0.50 -17.15
C SER A 23 2.81 -0.27 -16.19
N LEU A 24 3.19 -0.29 -14.91
CA LEU A 24 2.35 -0.85 -13.86
C LEU A 24 0.99 -0.14 -13.85
N LYS A 25 -0.07 -0.93 -13.64
CA LYS A 25 -1.42 -0.36 -13.53
C LYS A 25 -1.55 0.42 -12.23
N GLU A 26 -2.52 1.34 -12.23
CA GLU A 26 -2.92 2.13 -11.08
C GLU A 26 -2.99 1.30 -9.79
N GLY A 27 -2.42 1.85 -8.71
CA GLY A 27 -2.37 1.19 -7.41
C GLY A 27 -1.47 -0.06 -7.33
N ARG A 28 -0.45 -0.17 -8.18
CA ARG A 28 0.57 -1.23 -8.10
C ARG A 28 1.95 -0.62 -8.20
N ASN A 29 2.61 -0.38 -7.07
CA ASN A 29 3.87 0.34 -6.96
C ASN A 29 3.81 1.65 -7.75
N GLU A 30 2.67 2.34 -7.67
CA GLU A 30 2.50 3.64 -8.32
C GLU A 30 3.21 4.69 -7.45
N GLU A 31 4.13 5.41 -8.05
CA GLU A 31 4.98 6.39 -7.36
C GLU A 31 4.43 7.81 -7.56
N PHE A 32 4.45 8.60 -6.50
CA PHE A 32 4.12 10.01 -6.46
C PHE A 32 5.28 10.80 -5.86
N ASN A 33 5.59 11.94 -6.46
CA ASN A 33 6.66 12.83 -6.01
C ASN A 33 6.09 13.89 -5.05
N LEU A 34 5.99 13.54 -3.78
CA LEU A 34 5.69 14.48 -2.70
C LEU A 34 6.99 15.20 -2.24
N ASN A 35 7.07 15.65 -0.99
CA ASN A 35 8.34 16.13 -0.43
C ASN A 35 9.41 15.03 -0.41
N LYS A 36 8.97 13.79 -0.30
CA LYS A 36 9.75 12.56 -0.48
C LYS A 36 8.93 11.56 -1.30
N PRO A 37 9.54 10.56 -1.93
CA PRO A 37 8.82 9.53 -2.67
C PRO A 37 7.71 8.88 -1.84
N CYS A 38 6.55 8.72 -2.46
CA CYS A 38 5.39 8.06 -1.90
C CYS A 38 4.91 6.98 -2.87
N ILE A 39 4.90 5.72 -2.42
CA ILE A 39 4.49 4.57 -3.24
C ILE A 39 3.13 4.07 -2.74
N ILE A 40 2.16 3.93 -3.64
CA ILE A 40 0.84 3.43 -3.30
C ILE A 40 0.58 2.04 -3.87
N ASN A 41 0.00 1.17 -3.04
CA ASN A 41 -0.36 -0.20 -3.38
C ASN A 41 -1.79 -0.54 -2.94
N LEU A 42 -2.53 -1.18 -3.85
CA LEU A 42 -3.82 -1.77 -3.56
C LEU A 42 -3.66 -3.07 -2.77
N ILE A 43 -4.37 -3.18 -1.67
CA ILE A 43 -4.52 -4.40 -0.88
C ILE A 43 -6.01 -4.74 -0.73
N LYS A 44 -6.39 -6.02 -0.81
CA LYS A 44 -7.78 -6.45 -0.64
C LYS A 44 -7.94 -7.86 -0.07
N ASN A 45 -6.84 -8.50 0.25
CA ASN A 45 -6.81 -9.84 0.82
C ASN A 45 -5.43 -10.10 1.47
N PRO A 46 -5.29 -11.16 2.28
CA PRO A 46 -4.04 -11.46 2.99
C PRO A 46 -2.84 -11.62 2.05
N THR A 47 -3.01 -12.35 0.94
CA THR A 47 -1.92 -12.62 0.00
C THR A 47 -1.38 -11.32 -0.60
N GLY A 48 -2.28 -10.44 -1.08
CA GLY A 48 -1.88 -9.14 -1.64
C GLY A 48 -1.18 -8.25 -0.61
N ALA A 49 -1.73 -8.18 0.62
CA ALA A 49 -1.11 -7.42 1.71
C ALA A 49 0.29 -7.96 2.06
N ASN A 50 0.45 -9.29 2.11
CA ASN A 50 1.73 -9.94 2.42
C ASN A 50 2.80 -9.66 1.36
N GLU A 51 2.44 -9.66 0.08
CA GLU A 51 3.39 -9.33 -1.00
C GLU A 51 3.78 -7.84 -0.97
N VAL A 52 2.84 -6.93 -0.70
CA VAL A 52 3.15 -5.50 -0.53
C VAL A 52 4.07 -5.27 0.67
N MET A 53 3.80 -5.90 1.81
CA MET A 53 4.68 -5.79 2.98
C MET A 53 6.08 -6.36 2.73
N LYS A 54 6.18 -7.42 1.95
CA LYS A 54 7.48 -7.98 1.55
C LYS A 54 8.26 -6.99 0.68
N GLU A 55 7.60 -6.34 -0.27
CA GLU A 55 8.19 -5.29 -1.10
C GLU A 55 8.66 -4.11 -0.23
N ILE A 56 7.80 -3.58 0.64
CA ILE A 56 8.14 -2.50 1.57
C ILE A 56 9.38 -2.84 2.41
N ASN A 57 9.48 -4.08 2.89
CA ASN A 57 10.58 -4.52 3.73
C ASN A 57 11.89 -4.77 2.95
N SER A 58 11.85 -4.83 1.63
CA SER A 58 13.06 -4.91 0.80
C SER A 58 13.84 -3.59 0.73
N HIS A 59 13.21 -2.49 1.09
CA HIS A 59 13.80 -1.16 1.16
C HIS A 59 14.42 -0.91 2.54
N GLU A 60 15.67 -0.45 2.59
CA GLU A 60 16.43 -0.32 3.84
C GLU A 60 16.28 1.06 4.52
N GLU A 61 15.86 2.08 3.76
CA GLU A 61 15.70 3.43 4.27
C GLU A 61 14.62 3.55 5.35
N ASP A 62 14.74 4.59 6.19
CA ASP A 62 13.69 4.97 7.13
C ASP A 62 12.42 5.38 6.39
N LYS A 63 11.28 4.89 6.84
CA LYS A 63 10.01 5.05 6.14
C LYS A 63 8.80 5.14 7.06
N MET A 64 7.74 5.71 6.53
CA MET A 64 6.40 5.69 7.12
C MET A 64 5.50 4.78 6.28
N ILE A 65 4.57 4.13 6.97
CA ILE A 65 3.51 3.35 6.33
C ILE A 65 2.18 4.06 6.56
N CYS A 66 1.31 4.10 5.57
CA CYS A 66 -0.07 4.49 5.78
C CYS A 66 -1.00 3.39 5.27
N ILE A 67 -1.93 2.95 6.11
CA ILE A 67 -2.90 1.92 5.76
C ILE A 67 -4.29 2.54 5.74
N PHE A 68 -4.87 2.67 4.53
CA PHE A 68 -6.24 3.14 4.33
C PHE A 68 -7.17 1.94 4.20
N LEU A 69 -7.94 1.66 5.22
CA LEU A 69 -8.87 0.54 5.28
C LEU A 69 -10.31 1.03 5.22
N ASN A 70 -11.02 0.65 4.15
CA ASN A 70 -12.45 0.86 3.98
C ASN A 70 -13.17 -0.48 3.82
N ASP A 71 -14.48 -0.48 4.04
CA ASP A 71 -15.37 -1.62 3.93
C ASP A 71 -16.65 -1.27 3.13
N ASN A 72 -16.52 -0.40 2.12
CA ASN A 72 -17.62 -0.12 1.19
C ASN A 72 -17.91 -1.35 0.32
N ASP A 73 -19.07 -1.37 -0.36
CA ASP A 73 -19.51 -2.49 -1.22
C ASP A 73 -18.42 -3.02 -2.16
N GLN A 74 -17.62 -2.13 -2.73
CA GLN A 74 -16.56 -2.46 -3.68
C GLN A 74 -15.28 -3.01 -3.01
N ASP A 75 -15.10 -2.75 -1.71
CA ASP A 75 -14.00 -3.30 -0.91
C ASP A 75 -14.34 -4.70 -0.38
N GLY A 76 -15.66 -4.96 -0.22
CA GLY A 76 -16.20 -6.05 0.56
C GLY A 76 -16.39 -5.63 2.03
N HIS A 77 -17.54 -5.95 2.60
CA HIS A 77 -17.87 -5.58 3.99
C HIS A 77 -17.09 -6.37 5.04
N ASP A 78 -16.58 -7.54 4.65
CA ASP A 78 -15.80 -8.39 5.55
C ASP A 78 -14.34 -7.98 5.52
N ILE A 79 -13.89 -7.34 6.61
CA ILE A 79 -12.50 -6.96 6.84
C ILE A 79 -11.72 -8.00 7.66
N SER A 80 -12.32 -9.15 7.99
CA SER A 80 -11.66 -10.17 8.83
C SER A 80 -10.35 -10.66 8.25
N TRP A 81 -10.16 -10.54 6.93
CA TRP A 81 -8.92 -10.89 6.25
C TRP A 81 -7.67 -10.18 6.81
N ILE A 82 -7.83 -9.02 7.49
CA ILE A 82 -6.70 -8.36 8.14
C ILE A 82 -6.06 -9.21 9.24
N TRP A 83 -6.82 -10.15 9.83
CA TRP A 83 -6.33 -11.07 10.85
C TRP A 83 -5.52 -12.24 10.27
N ASP A 84 -5.70 -12.54 8.98
CA ASP A 84 -4.96 -13.58 8.26
C ASP A 84 -3.70 -13.04 7.56
N ALA A 85 -3.56 -11.72 7.46
CA ALA A 85 -2.38 -11.08 6.90
C ALA A 85 -1.27 -10.93 7.95
N HIS A 86 -0.02 -11.04 7.51
CA HIS A 86 1.18 -11.06 8.35
C HIS A 86 1.68 -9.64 8.70
N PHE A 87 0.87 -8.84 9.38
CA PHE A 87 1.22 -7.47 9.75
C PHE A 87 2.37 -7.37 10.77
N GLU A 88 2.71 -8.46 11.49
CA GLU A 88 3.92 -8.55 12.30
C GLU A 88 5.20 -8.24 11.50
N ARG A 89 5.17 -8.41 10.19
CA ARG A 89 6.28 -8.06 9.29
C ARG A 89 6.60 -6.57 9.26
N LEU A 90 5.66 -5.71 9.67
CA LEU A 90 5.89 -4.27 9.79
C LEU A 90 6.66 -3.91 11.07
N ASN A 91 6.98 -4.87 11.94
CA ASN A 91 7.81 -4.63 13.12
C ASN A 91 9.30 -4.53 12.75
N GLN A 92 9.66 -3.57 11.91
CA GLN A 92 11.02 -3.29 11.47
C GLN A 92 11.52 -1.98 12.09
N LYS A 93 12.83 -1.90 12.38
CA LYS A 93 13.45 -0.71 12.98
C LYS A 93 13.37 0.54 12.08
N ASN A 94 13.41 0.34 10.77
CA ASN A 94 13.33 1.40 9.76
C ASN A 94 11.89 1.81 9.41
N ILE A 95 10.87 1.16 9.96
CA ILE A 95 9.48 1.65 9.94
C ILE A 95 9.28 2.50 11.19
N ARG A 96 9.23 3.82 11.00
CA ARG A 96 9.20 4.80 12.09
C ARG A 96 7.81 5.04 12.64
N GLU A 97 6.82 5.04 11.76
CA GLU A 97 5.42 5.26 12.12
C GLU A 97 4.49 4.54 11.14
N ILE A 98 3.33 4.11 11.63
CA ILE A 98 2.26 3.49 10.86
C ILE A 98 0.98 4.29 11.08
N VAL A 99 0.55 5.01 10.05
CA VAL A 99 -0.71 5.77 10.07
C VAL A 99 -1.85 4.84 9.64
N CYS A 100 -2.86 4.72 10.49
CA CYS A 100 -4.12 4.03 10.17
C CYS A 100 -5.17 5.05 9.78
N SER A 101 -5.79 4.91 8.61
CA SER A 101 -6.74 5.85 8.04
C SER A 101 -7.92 5.16 7.36
N GLY A 102 -8.94 5.93 6.99
CA GLY A 102 -10.16 5.43 6.35
C GLY A 102 -11.23 5.03 7.35
N LEU A 103 -12.31 4.44 6.85
CA LEU A 103 -13.50 4.10 7.64
C LEU A 103 -13.21 3.10 8.77
N ARG A 104 -12.25 2.21 8.56
CA ARG A 104 -11.84 1.16 9.49
C ARG A 104 -10.45 1.39 10.10
N ALA A 105 -10.08 2.66 10.26
CA ALA A 105 -8.80 3.06 10.81
C ALA A 105 -8.53 2.46 12.21
N TYR A 106 -9.54 2.44 13.07
CA TYR A 106 -9.42 1.87 14.43
C TYR A 106 -9.34 0.34 14.43
N ASP A 107 -10.04 -0.34 13.52
CA ASP A 107 -9.92 -1.80 13.37
C ASP A 107 -8.50 -2.17 12.96
N MET A 108 -7.91 -1.42 12.01
CA MET A 108 -6.52 -1.62 11.61
C MET A 108 -5.54 -1.31 12.74
N ALA A 109 -5.75 -0.22 13.46
CA ALA A 109 -4.93 0.13 14.62
C ALA A 109 -4.99 -0.96 15.70
N LEU A 110 -6.18 -1.49 15.98
CA LEU A 110 -6.37 -2.60 16.91
C LEU A 110 -5.60 -3.84 16.43
N ARG A 111 -5.71 -4.20 15.15
CA ARG A 111 -4.98 -5.33 14.55
C ARG A 111 -3.47 -5.20 14.74
N LEU A 112 -2.92 -4.01 14.46
CA LEU A 112 -1.49 -3.73 14.62
C LEU A 112 -1.04 -3.75 16.08
N LYS A 113 -1.89 -3.31 17.01
CA LYS A 113 -1.61 -3.39 18.44
C LYS A 113 -1.41 -4.83 18.90
N TYR A 114 -2.19 -5.78 18.36
CA TYR A 114 -2.01 -7.20 18.67
C TYR A 114 -0.67 -7.76 18.16
N GLU A 115 0.00 -7.06 17.23
CA GLU A 115 1.35 -7.40 16.78
C GLU A 115 2.48 -6.69 17.56
N GLY A 116 2.13 -5.99 18.64
CA GLY A 116 3.11 -5.26 19.46
C GLY A 116 3.67 -4.02 18.78
N LEU A 117 2.86 -3.35 17.97
CA LEU A 117 3.24 -2.15 17.19
C LEU A 117 2.65 -0.86 17.79
N GLU A 118 2.08 -0.90 18.99
CA GLU A 118 1.36 0.22 19.62
C GLU A 118 2.14 1.53 19.65
N ASP A 119 3.45 1.46 19.88
CA ASP A 119 4.33 2.63 19.95
C ASP A 119 4.54 3.31 18.58
N LYS A 120 4.18 2.64 17.49
CA LYS A 120 4.33 3.15 16.11
C LYS A 120 3.01 3.61 15.49
N ILE A 121 1.88 3.33 16.13
CA ILE A 121 0.56 3.56 15.55
C ILE A 121 0.11 5.00 15.75
N LYS A 122 -0.35 5.61 14.67
CA LYS A 122 -1.10 6.86 14.69
C LYS A 122 -2.40 6.71 13.91
N VAL A 123 -3.51 7.12 14.49
CA VAL A 123 -4.81 7.10 13.82
C VAL A 123 -5.14 8.49 13.28
N ILE A 124 -5.40 8.57 11.98
CA ILE A 124 -5.87 9.78 11.29
C ILE A 124 -6.97 9.32 10.32
N GLU A 125 -8.23 9.35 10.76
CA GLU A 125 -9.35 8.82 9.97
C GLU A 125 -9.53 9.54 8.62
N ASP A 126 -9.34 10.84 8.60
CA ASP A 126 -9.49 11.67 7.41
C ASP A 126 -8.32 11.45 6.43
N CYS A 127 -8.65 10.96 5.23
CA CYS A 127 -7.67 10.61 4.20
C CYS A 127 -6.85 11.83 3.73
N VAL A 128 -7.45 13.03 3.67
CA VAL A 128 -6.73 14.25 3.25
C VAL A 128 -5.69 14.61 4.30
N LYS A 129 -6.10 14.62 5.58
CA LYS A 129 -5.18 14.90 6.69
C LYS A 129 -4.07 13.85 6.79
N ALA A 130 -4.37 12.58 6.53
CA ALA A 130 -3.36 11.52 6.53
C ALA A 130 -2.31 11.73 5.44
N VAL A 131 -2.72 12.07 4.21
CA VAL A 131 -1.77 12.36 3.11
C VAL A 131 -0.94 13.62 3.39
N HIS A 132 -1.56 14.69 3.89
CA HIS A 132 -0.81 15.88 4.31
C HIS A 132 0.23 15.54 5.38
N TYR A 133 -0.17 14.76 6.37
CA TYR A 133 0.74 14.33 7.42
C TYR A 133 1.95 13.56 6.88
N LEU A 134 1.73 12.64 5.93
CA LEU A 134 2.83 11.92 5.26
C LEU A 134 3.76 12.87 4.52
N ASN A 135 3.19 13.85 3.80
CA ASN A 135 3.97 14.83 3.04
C ASN A 135 4.82 15.73 3.95
N GLU A 136 4.28 16.16 5.10
CA GLU A 136 4.97 16.99 6.08
C GLU A 136 6.10 16.25 6.81
N ALA A 137 5.97 14.94 7.00
CA ALA A 137 6.96 14.11 7.70
C ALA A 137 8.32 14.06 7.01
N ASN A 138 8.42 14.49 5.74
CA ASN A 138 9.66 14.55 4.96
C ASN A 138 10.44 13.22 4.96
N MET A 139 9.72 12.11 4.88
CA MET A 139 10.22 10.74 4.89
C MET A 139 9.59 9.93 3.77
N ASN A 140 10.31 8.95 3.22
CA ASN A 140 9.73 8.01 2.25
C ASN A 140 8.48 7.37 2.84
N SER A 141 7.42 7.30 2.06
CA SER A 141 6.15 6.77 2.52
C SER A 141 5.60 5.68 1.60
N TYR A 142 4.95 4.70 2.22
CA TYR A 142 4.33 3.59 1.53
C TYR A 142 2.87 3.51 1.94
N ILE A 143 1.98 3.60 0.97
CA ILE A 143 0.53 3.54 1.19
C ILE A 143 0.02 2.17 0.78
N MET A 144 -0.67 1.51 1.71
CA MET A 144 -1.44 0.29 1.50
C MET A 144 -2.92 0.67 1.60
N CYS A 145 -3.72 0.46 0.58
CA CYS A 145 -5.12 0.89 0.59
C CYS A 145 -6.07 -0.11 -0.03
N THR A 146 -7.30 -0.16 0.46
CA THR A 146 -8.40 -0.88 -0.17
C THR A 146 -8.91 -0.14 -1.41
N TYR A 147 -9.75 -0.78 -2.20
CA TYR A 147 -10.13 -0.30 -3.53
C TYR A 147 -10.79 1.08 -3.52
N THR A 148 -11.77 1.31 -2.65
CA THR A 148 -12.45 2.62 -2.60
C THR A 148 -11.55 3.72 -2.05
N ALA A 149 -10.63 3.39 -1.14
CA ALA A 149 -9.63 4.31 -0.64
C ALA A 149 -8.61 4.69 -1.72
N LEU A 150 -8.25 3.76 -2.63
CA LEU A 150 -7.25 3.97 -3.67
C LEU A 150 -7.57 5.19 -4.54
N HIS A 151 -8.78 5.27 -5.08
CA HIS A 151 -9.14 6.36 -5.99
C HIS A 151 -9.15 7.73 -5.29
N ALA A 152 -9.68 7.78 -4.07
CA ALA A 152 -9.69 9.01 -3.27
C ALA A 152 -8.25 9.46 -2.93
N THR A 153 -7.43 8.53 -2.43
CA THR A 153 -6.04 8.81 -2.04
C THR A 153 -5.19 9.26 -3.23
N ARG A 154 -5.32 8.60 -4.39
CA ARG A 154 -4.61 9.02 -5.62
C ARG A 154 -5.00 10.43 -6.07
N ALA A 155 -6.28 10.78 -5.97
CA ALA A 155 -6.73 12.14 -6.31
C ALA A 155 -6.14 13.21 -5.38
N ILE A 156 -5.89 12.88 -4.11
CA ILE A 156 -5.24 13.76 -3.15
C ILE A 156 -3.73 13.84 -3.46
N LEU A 157 -3.07 12.69 -3.64
CA LEU A 157 -1.64 12.61 -3.95
C LEU A 157 -1.27 13.43 -5.19
N ARG A 158 -2.07 13.34 -6.26
CA ARG A 158 -1.88 14.13 -7.49
C ARG A 158 -1.99 15.65 -7.30
N LYS A 159 -2.73 16.10 -6.30
CA LYS A 159 -2.82 17.54 -5.96
C LYS A 159 -1.64 18.02 -5.12
N GLU A 160 -1.04 17.12 -4.37
CA GLU A 160 0.13 17.39 -3.53
C GLU A 160 1.46 17.17 -4.28
N GLU A 161 1.41 16.52 -5.44
CA GLU A 161 2.58 16.23 -6.28
C GLU A 161 3.24 17.53 -6.78
N LYS A 162 4.59 17.54 -6.76
CA LYS A 162 5.42 18.72 -7.12
C LYS A 162 5.95 18.62 -8.53
#